data_8efe2072838666faf84d0b8df9a84d8d
#
_entry.id   8efe2072838666faf84d0b8df9a84d8d
#
_cell.length_a   1.000
_cell.length_b   1.000
_cell.length_c   1.000
_cell.angle_alpha   90.00
_cell.angle_beta   90.00
_cell.angle_gamma   90.00
#
_symmetry.space_group_name_H-M   'P 1'
#
loop_
_entity.id
_entity.type
_entity.pdbx_description
1 polymer ?
#
loop_
_entity_poly.entity_id
_entity_poly.type
_entity_poly.pdbx_seq_one_letter_code
_entity_poly.pdbx_strand_id
1 'polypeptide(L)'
;MGLEIVGEPHIVRDREVTPLSIALPKGRLLRPSLEALGAIGLSCPDVDELDRRLVYETTDSHVRFIIARPADVPAYVEHGAADLGITGKDALIEGDWNVCELLDLGFGQCRMAVAAPAIVTELDSAPIPSGPRLPRLGHTLRVATKFPSIARRYFAPRRDLCVQIIKLNGAVEIAPIVGLADVIVDIVDTGRTLADNGLVAVEEIMQVSARLIANRASLQLRSAAIYPVTSALGEHCHRLDDAMAK
;
A
#
# COMPACT_ATOMS: atom_id res chain seq x y z
N MET A 1 -25.38 -47.33 47.03
CA MET A 1 -24.05 -46.73 46.84
C MET A 1 -24.16 -45.84 45.57
N GLY A 2 -24.65 -44.62 45.81
CA GLY A 2 -24.99 -43.67 44.78
C GLY A 2 -23.77 -42.83 44.42
N LEU A 3 -23.47 -42.72 43.13
CA LEU A 3 -22.54 -41.77 42.56
C LEU A 3 -23.31 -40.50 42.22
N GLU A 4 -23.17 -39.47 43.07
CA GLU A 4 -23.54 -38.09 42.72
C GLU A 4 -22.48 -37.52 41.79
N ILE A 5 -22.86 -37.29 40.53
CA ILE A 5 -22.09 -36.48 39.61
C ILE A 5 -22.59 -35.04 39.76
N VAL A 6 -21.94 -34.28 40.64
CA VAL A 6 -22.13 -32.82 40.70
C VAL A 6 -21.30 -32.20 39.56
N GLY A 7 -21.95 -32.03 38.40
CA GLY A 7 -21.44 -31.18 37.35
C GLY A 7 -21.72 -29.75 37.69
N GLU A 8 -20.66 -28.98 38.07
CA GLU A 8 -20.76 -27.53 38.13
C GLU A 8 -21.13 -26.99 36.75
N PRO A 9 -22.07 -26.03 36.68
CA PRO A 9 -22.37 -25.37 35.41
C PRO A 9 -21.12 -24.61 34.98
N HIS A 10 -20.52 -25.02 33.87
CA HIS A 10 -19.53 -24.18 33.16
C HIS A 10 -20.21 -22.85 32.83
N ILE A 11 -19.92 -21.84 33.66
CA ILE A 11 -20.21 -20.44 33.36
C ILE A 11 -19.52 -20.19 32.03
N VAL A 12 -20.31 -20.07 30.97
CA VAL A 12 -19.87 -19.47 29.69
C VAL A 12 -19.36 -18.10 30.06
N ARG A 13 -18.04 -17.96 30.21
CA ARG A 13 -17.42 -16.65 30.34
C ARG A 13 -17.93 -15.83 29.18
N ASP A 14 -18.52 -14.66 29.49
CA ASP A 14 -18.87 -13.65 28.51
C ASP A 14 -17.79 -13.66 27.43
N ARG A 15 -18.18 -13.86 26.17
CA ARG A 15 -17.26 -13.75 25.06
C ARG A 15 -16.71 -12.35 25.14
N GLU A 16 -15.49 -12.20 25.66
CA GLU A 16 -14.72 -10.96 25.54
C GLU A 16 -14.80 -10.57 24.07
N VAL A 17 -15.49 -9.48 23.79
CA VAL A 17 -15.63 -8.98 22.42
C VAL A 17 -14.22 -8.60 21.99
N THR A 18 -13.58 -9.48 21.24
CA THR A 18 -12.24 -9.21 20.73
C THR A 18 -12.29 -7.92 19.92
N PRO A 19 -11.46 -6.91 20.23
CA PRO A 19 -11.48 -5.63 19.52
C PRO A 19 -11.25 -5.83 18.02
N LEU A 20 -11.91 -5.01 17.19
CA LEU A 20 -11.65 -4.96 15.76
C LEU A 20 -10.22 -4.45 15.54
N SER A 21 -9.38 -5.20 14.86
CA SER A 21 -7.99 -4.83 14.64
C SER A 21 -7.77 -4.24 13.24
N ILE A 22 -7.14 -3.05 13.18
CA ILE A 22 -6.89 -2.30 11.95
C ILE A 22 -5.40 -2.02 11.82
N ALA A 23 -4.76 -2.54 10.77
CA ALA A 23 -3.37 -2.26 10.47
C ALA A 23 -3.24 -0.96 9.65
N LEU A 24 -2.39 -0.03 10.11
CA LEU A 24 -2.16 1.27 9.50
C LEU A 24 -0.71 1.41 9.04
N PRO A 25 -0.48 2.07 7.88
CA PRO A 25 0.86 2.24 7.33
C PRO A 25 1.59 3.41 7.99
N LYS A 26 2.84 3.23 8.38
CA LYS A 26 3.74 4.33 8.77
C LYS A 26 4.01 5.28 7.59
N GLY A 27 4.40 6.51 7.94
CA GLY A 27 4.82 7.51 6.97
C GLY A 27 3.66 8.21 6.28
N ARG A 28 3.79 8.52 5.00
CA ARG A 28 2.91 9.38 4.22
C ARG A 28 1.40 9.08 4.35
N LEU A 29 1.04 7.82 4.43
CA LEU A 29 -0.37 7.40 4.52
C LEU A 29 -0.92 7.36 5.95
N LEU A 30 -0.09 7.46 7.00
CA LEU A 30 -0.55 7.32 8.39
C LEU A 30 -1.56 8.41 8.76
N ARG A 31 -1.18 9.66 8.60
CA ARG A 31 -2.02 10.81 8.98
C ARG A 31 -3.34 10.85 8.22
N PRO A 32 -3.37 10.73 6.89
CA PRO A 32 -4.65 10.65 6.16
C PRO A 32 -5.51 9.45 6.56
N SER A 33 -4.91 8.31 6.91
CA SER A 33 -5.64 7.14 7.40
C SER A 33 -6.30 7.41 8.74
N LEU A 34 -5.60 8.07 9.67
CA LEU A 34 -6.13 8.45 10.98
C LEU A 34 -7.25 9.50 10.85
N GLU A 35 -7.09 10.46 9.95
CA GLU A 35 -8.11 11.49 9.65
C GLU A 35 -9.38 10.84 9.09
N ALA A 36 -9.27 9.93 8.13
CA ALA A 36 -10.41 9.22 7.55
C ALA A 36 -11.13 8.35 8.59
N LEU A 37 -10.40 7.63 9.43
CA LEU A 37 -10.97 6.82 10.51
C LEU A 37 -11.61 7.70 11.59
N GLY A 38 -10.97 8.81 11.96
CA GLY A 38 -11.50 9.78 12.90
C GLY A 38 -12.82 10.41 12.43
N ALA A 39 -12.96 10.67 11.12
CA ALA A 39 -14.18 11.22 10.53
C ALA A 39 -15.40 10.26 10.65
N ILE A 40 -15.17 8.98 10.85
CA ILE A 40 -16.22 7.97 11.11
C ILE A 40 -16.31 7.56 12.58
N GLY A 41 -15.65 8.30 13.50
CA GLY A 41 -15.70 8.06 14.93
C GLY A 41 -14.70 7.03 15.48
N LEU A 42 -13.75 6.55 14.65
CA LEU A 42 -12.69 5.63 15.06
C LEU A 42 -11.38 6.40 15.30
N SER A 43 -11.33 7.16 16.38
CA SER A 43 -10.14 7.96 16.72
C SER A 43 -9.06 7.08 17.37
N CYS A 44 -7.85 7.18 16.89
CA CYS A 44 -6.68 6.59 17.53
C CYS A 44 -6.07 7.65 18.47
N PRO A 45 -5.89 7.35 19.77
CA PRO A 45 -5.30 8.31 20.69
C PRO A 45 -3.82 8.52 20.36
N ASP A 46 -3.41 9.80 20.32
CA ASP A 46 -2.02 10.30 20.33
C ASP A 46 -0.97 9.43 19.61
N VAL A 47 -1.20 9.17 18.32
CA VAL A 47 -0.14 8.60 17.47
C VAL A 47 0.81 9.72 17.09
N ASP A 48 1.81 9.96 17.94
CA ASP A 48 2.96 10.76 17.53
C ASP A 48 3.86 9.87 16.64
N GLU A 49 4.31 10.39 15.49
CA GLU A 49 5.27 9.70 14.62
C GLU A 49 6.59 9.37 15.34
N LEU A 50 6.89 10.07 16.43
CA LEU A 50 8.02 9.84 17.32
C LEU A 50 7.77 8.73 18.37
N ASP A 51 6.52 8.32 18.57
CA ASP A 51 6.19 7.25 19.51
C ASP A 51 6.72 5.89 18.98
N ARG A 52 7.37 5.15 19.85
CA ARG A 52 7.87 3.81 19.55
C ARG A 52 6.81 2.73 19.70
N ARG A 53 5.66 3.07 20.27
CA ARG A 53 4.53 2.14 20.34
C ARG A 53 4.02 1.84 18.94
N LEU A 54 3.64 0.59 18.72
CA LEU A 54 3.16 0.09 17.44
C LEU A 54 1.75 -0.48 17.54
N VAL A 55 1.21 -0.58 18.75
CA VAL A 55 -0.15 -1.07 19.01
C VAL A 55 -0.83 -0.11 19.97
N TYR A 56 -2.03 0.33 19.58
CA TYR A 56 -2.88 1.24 20.34
C TYR A 56 -4.26 0.62 20.49
N GLU A 57 -4.80 0.63 21.69
CA GLU A 57 -6.16 0.15 21.98
C GLU A 57 -7.03 1.31 22.44
N THR A 58 -8.23 1.36 21.88
CA THR A 58 -9.22 2.36 22.26
C THR A 58 -10.23 1.70 23.19
N THR A 59 -10.48 2.34 24.36
CA THR A 59 -11.42 1.83 25.35
C THR A 59 -12.87 1.98 24.88
N ASP A 60 -13.17 3.08 24.20
CA ASP A 60 -14.55 3.47 23.88
C ASP A 60 -15.08 2.81 22.59
N SER A 61 -14.21 2.50 21.63
CA SER A 61 -14.62 1.95 20.33
C SER A 61 -14.33 0.47 20.13
N HIS A 62 -13.72 -0.19 21.12
CA HIS A 62 -13.27 -1.59 21.01
C HIS A 62 -12.47 -1.86 19.73
N VAL A 63 -11.58 -0.92 19.37
CA VAL A 63 -10.70 -1.01 18.20
C VAL A 63 -9.25 -1.06 18.65
N ARG A 64 -8.48 -1.90 17.98
CA ARG A 64 -7.02 -2.00 18.12
C ARG A 64 -6.38 -1.52 16.81
N PHE A 65 -5.48 -0.54 16.91
CA PHE A 65 -4.65 -0.10 15.78
C PHE A 65 -3.27 -0.72 15.83
N ILE A 66 -2.78 -1.20 14.71
CA ILE A 66 -1.44 -1.78 14.53
C ILE A 66 -0.69 -0.94 13.52
N ILE A 67 0.40 -0.29 13.94
CA ILE A 67 1.19 0.58 13.06
C ILE A 67 2.35 -0.23 12.47
N ALA A 68 2.35 -0.42 11.16
CA ALA A 68 3.32 -1.23 10.43
C ALA A 68 3.94 -0.48 9.25
N ARG A 69 4.99 -1.03 8.64
CA ARG A 69 5.50 -0.52 7.36
C ARG A 69 4.43 -0.73 6.27
N PRO A 70 4.27 0.22 5.31
CA PRO A 70 3.25 0.07 4.26
C PRO A 70 3.29 -1.27 3.53
N ALA A 71 4.48 -1.78 3.22
CA ALA A 71 4.65 -3.06 2.55
C ALA A 71 4.29 -4.29 3.42
N ASP A 72 4.26 -4.13 4.74
CA ASP A 72 4.00 -5.22 5.69
C ASP A 72 2.51 -5.28 6.09
N VAL A 73 1.75 -4.18 5.95
CA VAL A 73 0.33 -4.13 6.29
C VAL A 73 -0.47 -5.28 5.67
N PRO A 74 -0.31 -5.61 4.38
CA PRO A 74 -1.05 -6.72 3.78
C PRO A 74 -0.74 -8.06 4.45
N ALA A 75 0.49 -8.30 4.92
CA ALA A 75 0.85 -9.53 5.62
C ALA A 75 0.11 -9.66 6.97
N TYR A 76 0.00 -8.56 7.75
CA TYR A 76 -0.78 -8.58 8.99
C TYR A 76 -2.25 -8.91 8.74
N VAL A 77 -2.81 -8.40 7.64
CA VAL A 77 -4.20 -8.67 7.26
C VAL A 77 -4.35 -10.09 6.73
N GLU A 78 -3.50 -10.54 5.81
CA GLU A 78 -3.57 -11.89 5.24
C GLU A 78 -3.51 -12.98 6.30
N HIS A 79 -2.61 -12.84 7.27
CA HIS A 79 -2.42 -13.82 8.34
C HIS A 79 -3.36 -13.64 9.54
N GLY A 80 -4.33 -12.72 9.46
CA GLY A 80 -5.36 -12.53 10.49
C GLY A 80 -4.86 -11.87 11.78
N ALA A 81 -3.67 -11.26 11.79
CA ALA A 81 -3.20 -10.43 12.88
C ALA A 81 -3.96 -9.08 12.93
N ALA A 82 -4.48 -8.64 11.78
CA ALA A 82 -5.42 -7.55 11.66
C ALA A 82 -6.64 -7.99 10.83
N ASP A 83 -7.82 -7.50 11.21
CA ASP A 83 -9.07 -7.75 10.48
C ASP A 83 -9.17 -6.91 9.23
N LEU A 84 -8.76 -5.65 9.38
CA LEU A 84 -8.71 -4.62 8.32
C LEU A 84 -7.30 -4.04 8.21
N GLY A 85 -7.02 -3.41 7.08
CA GLY A 85 -5.78 -2.66 6.89
C GLY A 85 -5.94 -1.55 5.86
N ILE A 86 -5.11 -0.51 6.00
CA ILE A 86 -4.98 0.53 4.99
C ILE A 86 -3.57 0.43 4.40
N THR A 87 -3.46 0.35 3.09
CA THR A 87 -2.16 0.25 2.40
C THR A 87 -2.23 0.86 1.00
N GLY A 88 -1.08 1.06 0.36
CA GLY A 88 -1.03 1.52 -1.03
C GLY A 88 -1.36 0.40 -2.02
N LYS A 89 -1.98 0.75 -3.15
CA LYS A 89 -2.25 -0.18 -4.26
C LYS A 89 -0.97 -0.85 -4.78
N ASP A 90 0.15 -0.13 -4.74
CA ASP A 90 1.48 -0.61 -5.09
C ASP A 90 1.92 -1.82 -4.23
N ALA A 91 1.71 -1.74 -2.92
CA ALA A 91 2.05 -2.83 -2.00
C ALA A 91 1.19 -4.08 -2.24
N LEU A 92 -0.09 -3.89 -2.60
CA LEU A 92 -0.99 -5.00 -2.94
C LEU A 92 -0.55 -5.72 -4.21
N ILE A 93 -0.25 -4.96 -5.27
CA ILE A 93 0.16 -5.53 -6.57
C ILE A 93 1.55 -6.17 -6.48
N GLU A 94 2.47 -5.56 -5.73
CA GLU A 94 3.83 -6.08 -5.58
C GLU A 94 3.86 -7.44 -4.89
N GLY A 95 3.08 -7.61 -3.82
CA GLY A 95 3.15 -8.80 -2.98
C GLY A 95 2.18 -9.92 -3.36
N ASP A 96 1.19 -9.67 -4.23
CA ASP A 96 0.18 -10.66 -4.66
C ASP A 96 -0.57 -11.32 -3.48
N TRP A 97 -1.05 -10.51 -2.55
CA TRP A 97 -1.61 -10.91 -1.27
C TRP A 97 -3.03 -11.52 -1.39
N ASN A 98 -3.30 -12.53 -0.57
CA ASN A 98 -4.62 -13.16 -0.47
C ASN A 98 -5.55 -12.43 0.51
N VAL A 99 -5.82 -11.15 0.23
CA VAL A 99 -6.71 -10.27 0.99
C VAL A 99 -7.89 -9.82 0.13
N CYS A 100 -8.94 -9.30 0.76
CA CYS A 100 -10.03 -8.63 0.06
C CYS A 100 -9.75 -7.13 0.00
N GLU A 101 -9.63 -6.57 -1.20
CA GLU A 101 -9.64 -5.13 -1.42
C GLU A 101 -11.08 -4.65 -1.41
N LEU A 102 -11.43 -3.75 -0.48
CA LEU A 102 -12.81 -3.32 -0.24
C LEU A 102 -13.11 -1.95 -0.84
N LEU A 103 -12.21 -0.96 -0.66
CA LEU A 103 -12.41 0.42 -1.08
C LEU A 103 -11.14 1.04 -1.63
N ASP A 104 -11.29 1.91 -2.62
CA ASP A 104 -10.34 2.99 -2.90
C ASP A 104 -10.66 4.14 -1.97
N LEU A 105 -9.68 4.56 -1.16
CA LEU A 105 -9.88 5.63 -0.18
C LEU A 105 -9.62 7.03 -0.76
N GLY A 106 -9.16 7.12 -2.02
CA GLY A 106 -8.98 8.36 -2.75
C GLY A 106 -7.80 9.24 -2.32
N PHE A 107 -7.21 9.01 -1.15
CA PHE A 107 -6.07 9.77 -0.67
C PHE A 107 -4.73 9.09 -0.94
N GLY A 108 -3.62 9.82 -0.71
CA GLY A 108 -2.28 9.32 -0.94
C GLY A 108 -2.00 9.01 -2.40
N GLN A 109 -2.63 9.76 -3.30
CA GLN A 109 -2.46 9.59 -4.74
C GLN A 109 -1.02 9.83 -5.17
N CYS A 110 -0.53 8.96 -6.00
CA CYS A 110 0.76 9.03 -6.68
C CYS A 110 0.71 8.13 -7.91
N ARG A 111 1.79 8.09 -8.68
CA ARG A 111 1.89 7.21 -9.84
C ARG A 111 3.13 6.32 -9.75
N MET A 112 3.04 5.11 -10.24
CA MET A 112 4.18 4.26 -10.55
C MET A 112 4.66 4.63 -11.94
N ALA A 113 5.94 4.92 -12.10
CA ALA A 113 6.50 5.35 -13.38
C ALA A 113 7.87 4.73 -13.66
N VAL A 114 8.20 4.63 -14.95
CA VAL A 114 9.57 4.44 -15.42
C VAL A 114 10.23 5.81 -15.44
N ALA A 115 11.42 5.94 -14.87
CA ALA A 115 12.21 7.16 -14.95
C ALA A 115 13.62 6.88 -15.46
N ALA A 116 14.17 7.82 -16.23
CA ALA A 116 15.48 7.74 -16.86
C ALA A 116 16.28 9.04 -16.64
N PRO A 117 17.62 9.03 -16.79
CA PRO A 117 18.43 10.24 -16.78
C PRO A 117 17.96 11.25 -17.83
N ALA A 118 17.84 12.53 -17.45
CA ALA A 118 17.37 13.61 -18.33
C ALA A 118 18.22 13.74 -19.60
N ILE A 119 19.53 13.54 -19.51
CA ILE A 119 20.48 13.64 -20.63
C ILE A 119 20.17 12.64 -21.75
N VAL A 120 19.64 11.46 -21.41
CA VAL A 120 19.27 10.44 -22.40
C VAL A 120 18.05 10.89 -23.22
N THR A 121 17.21 11.75 -22.68
CA THR A 121 16.01 12.27 -23.35
C THR A 121 16.30 13.45 -24.28
N GLU A 122 17.37 14.21 -24.03
CA GLU A 122 17.72 15.42 -24.82
C GLU A 122 18.53 15.11 -26.10
N LEU A 123 19.32 14.02 -26.10
CA LEU A 123 20.18 13.68 -27.24
C LEU A 123 19.44 13.15 -28.48
N ASP A 124 18.18 12.83 -28.35
CA ASP A 124 17.36 12.26 -29.42
C ASP A 124 16.13 13.13 -29.72
N SER A 125 16.36 14.25 -30.45
CA SER A 125 15.34 15.21 -30.92
C SER A 125 14.34 14.67 -31.93
N ALA A 126 14.18 13.35 -32.08
CA ALA A 126 13.12 12.76 -32.89
C ALA A 126 11.84 12.62 -32.07
N PRO A 127 10.64 12.94 -32.62
CA PRO A 127 9.39 12.74 -31.92
C PRO A 127 9.29 11.27 -31.52
N ILE A 128 9.19 11.03 -30.19
CA ILE A 128 9.16 9.71 -29.57
C ILE A 128 7.86 9.02 -29.95
N PRO A 129 7.86 7.95 -30.74
CA PRO A 129 6.73 7.05 -30.75
C PRO A 129 6.81 6.22 -29.48
N SER A 130 6.01 6.59 -28.45
CA SER A 130 5.70 5.77 -27.27
C SER A 130 6.91 5.14 -26.56
N GLY A 131 7.57 5.91 -25.70
CA GLY A 131 8.47 5.39 -24.67
C GLY A 131 9.95 5.79 -24.82
N PRO A 132 10.74 5.69 -23.72
CA PRO A 132 12.17 5.98 -23.75
C PRO A 132 12.82 5.08 -24.79
N ARG A 133 13.84 5.60 -25.49
CA ARG A 133 14.71 4.72 -26.30
C ARG A 133 15.39 3.73 -25.38
N LEU A 134 14.70 2.62 -25.21
CA LEU A 134 15.28 1.44 -24.60
C LEU A 134 16.47 1.00 -25.45
N PRO A 135 17.52 0.40 -24.86
CA PRO A 135 18.73 0.05 -25.57
C PRO A 135 18.45 -0.70 -26.86
N ARG A 136 19.21 -0.40 -27.91
CA ARG A 136 19.08 -1.06 -29.22
C ARG A 136 19.14 -2.57 -29.10
N LEU A 137 18.51 -3.29 -30.03
CA LEU A 137 18.58 -4.74 -30.16
C LEU A 137 19.98 -5.28 -29.79
N GLY A 138 20.00 -6.17 -28.78
CA GLY A 138 21.22 -6.79 -28.27
C GLY A 138 21.74 -6.26 -26.93
N HIS A 139 21.16 -5.19 -26.37
CA HIS A 139 21.50 -4.73 -25.03
C HIS A 139 20.42 -5.10 -24.01
N THR A 140 20.84 -5.59 -22.85
CA THR A 140 19.96 -5.84 -21.71
C THR A 140 19.64 -4.52 -21.01
N LEU A 141 18.36 -4.17 -20.93
CA LEU A 141 17.87 -3.04 -20.14
C LEU A 141 17.93 -3.37 -18.65
N ARG A 142 18.75 -2.65 -17.89
CA ARG A 142 18.86 -2.81 -16.43
C ARG A 142 17.87 -1.86 -15.75
N VAL A 143 16.96 -2.42 -14.97
CA VAL A 143 15.88 -1.69 -14.28
C VAL A 143 16.06 -1.84 -12.79
N ALA A 144 16.41 -0.77 -12.08
CA ALA A 144 16.46 -0.76 -10.62
C ALA A 144 15.10 -0.39 -10.04
N THR A 145 14.64 -1.13 -9.02
CA THR A 145 13.32 -0.91 -8.44
C THR A 145 13.18 -1.51 -7.05
N LYS A 146 12.32 -0.91 -6.24
CA LYS A 146 11.78 -1.50 -5.02
C LYS A 146 10.61 -2.46 -5.31
N PHE A 147 10.05 -2.43 -6.53
CA PHE A 147 8.83 -3.11 -6.96
C PHE A 147 9.13 -4.11 -8.11
N PRO A 148 9.89 -5.19 -7.85
CA PRO A 148 10.31 -6.11 -8.90
C PRO A 148 9.15 -6.87 -9.56
N SER A 149 8.05 -7.16 -8.86
CA SER A 149 6.90 -7.86 -9.45
C SER A 149 6.13 -6.93 -10.40
N ILE A 150 5.93 -5.67 -10.01
CA ILE A 150 5.31 -4.66 -10.87
C ILE A 150 6.16 -4.44 -12.12
N ALA A 151 7.47 -4.24 -11.95
CA ALA A 151 8.38 -4.04 -13.07
C ALA A 151 8.38 -5.23 -14.04
N ARG A 152 8.42 -6.48 -13.54
CA ARG A 152 8.34 -7.67 -14.40
C ARG A 152 7.04 -7.72 -15.18
N ARG A 153 5.89 -7.47 -14.53
CA ARG A 153 4.57 -7.47 -15.19
C ARG A 153 4.50 -6.40 -16.28
N TYR A 154 5.06 -5.22 -16.02
CA TYR A 154 5.07 -4.10 -16.96
C TYR A 154 5.94 -4.38 -18.20
N PHE A 155 7.12 -4.95 -18.03
CA PHE A 155 8.04 -5.23 -19.14
C PHE A 155 7.75 -6.57 -19.86
N ALA A 156 6.99 -7.49 -19.25
CA ALA A 156 6.73 -8.81 -19.82
C ALA A 156 6.15 -8.82 -21.23
N PRO A 157 5.22 -7.89 -21.63
CA PRO A 157 4.70 -7.85 -23.00
C PRO A 157 5.72 -7.40 -24.04
N ARG A 158 6.81 -6.74 -23.64
CA ARG A 158 7.84 -6.15 -24.52
C ARG A 158 8.88 -7.21 -24.91
N ARG A 159 8.51 -8.11 -25.80
CA ARG A 159 9.32 -9.28 -26.22
C ARG A 159 10.60 -8.91 -26.98
N ASP A 160 10.71 -7.71 -27.47
CA ASP A 160 11.85 -7.12 -28.15
C ASP A 160 12.96 -6.67 -27.18
N LEU A 161 12.66 -6.65 -25.86
CA LEU A 161 13.58 -6.21 -24.83
C LEU A 161 14.07 -7.39 -23.98
N CYS A 162 15.38 -7.46 -23.79
CA CYS A 162 15.97 -8.23 -22.71
C CYS A 162 16.05 -7.34 -21.47
N VAL A 163 15.34 -7.69 -20.39
CA VAL A 163 15.24 -6.85 -19.19
C VAL A 163 15.82 -7.57 -17.98
N GLN A 164 16.74 -6.89 -17.29
CA GLN A 164 17.31 -7.34 -16.01
C GLN A 164 16.73 -6.47 -14.87
N ILE A 165 15.97 -7.07 -13.98
CA ILE A 165 15.43 -6.38 -12.81
C ILE A 165 16.43 -6.46 -11.65
N ILE A 166 16.83 -5.30 -11.12
CA ILE A 166 17.72 -5.15 -9.97
C ILE A 166 16.89 -4.66 -8.79
N LYS A 167 16.65 -5.55 -7.82
CA LYS A 167 15.90 -5.19 -6.62
C LYS A 167 16.76 -4.35 -5.68
N LEU A 168 16.26 -3.17 -5.30
CA LEU A 168 16.78 -2.32 -4.24
C LEU A 168 15.73 -2.13 -3.13
N ASN A 169 16.18 -1.79 -1.91
CA ASN A 169 15.27 -1.56 -0.77
C ASN A 169 14.97 -0.08 -0.52
N GLY A 170 15.65 0.83 -1.22
CA GLY A 170 15.50 2.28 -1.14
C GLY A 170 16.56 2.99 -1.95
N ALA A 171 16.49 4.33 -2.04
CA ALA A 171 17.39 5.20 -2.81
C ALA A 171 17.61 4.70 -4.25
N VAL A 172 16.52 4.34 -4.91
CA VAL A 172 16.52 3.74 -6.25
C VAL A 172 17.06 4.72 -7.29
N GLU A 173 16.84 6.02 -7.05
CA GLU A 173 17.24 7.15 -7.91
C GLU A 173 18.76 7.23 -8.13
N ILE A 174 19.55 6.67 -7.20
CA ILE A 174 21.01 6.66 -7.31
C ILE A 174 21.48 5.65 -8.38
N ALA A 175 20.71 4.60 -8.64
CA ALA A 175 21.15 3.50 -9.49
C ALA A 175 21.56 3.90 -10.92
N PRO A 176 20.84 4.77 -11.63
CA PRO A 176 21.29 5.27 -12.93
C PRO A 176 22.52 6.17 -12.84
N ILE A 177 22.65 6.97 -11.80
CA ILE A 177 23.76 7.93 -11.61
C ILE A 177 25.09 7.20 -11.47
N VAL A 178 25.09 6.08 -10.73
CA VAL A 178 26.30 5.27 -10.51
C VAL A 178 26.49 4.16 -11.57
N GLY A 179 25.65 4.12 -12.61
CA GLY A 179 25.76 3.14 -13.70
C GLY A 179 25.34 1.72 -13.32
N LEU A 180 24.60 1.55 -12.21
CA LEU A 180 24.04 0.25 -11.79
C LEU A 180 22.87 -0.17 -12.68
N ALA A 181 22.01 0.78 -13.07
CA ALA A 181 20.86 0.56 -13.92
C ALA A 181 20.75 1.64 -14.99
N ASP A 182 19.98 1.37 -16.02
CA ASP A 182 19.74 2.31 -17.13
C ASP A 182 18.49 3.16 -16.85
N VAL A 183 17.49 2.55 -16.21
CA VAL A 183 16.23 3.18 -15.78
C VAL A 183 15.82 2.68 -14.40
N ILE A 184 14.87 3.38 -13.80
CA ILE A 184 14.23 2.93 -12.55
C ILE A 184 12.72 2.76 -12.76
N VAL A 185 12.11 1.93 -11.90
CA VAL A 185 10.65 1.88 -11.70
C VAL A 185 10.40 2.22 -10.24
N ASP A 186 9.72 3.35 -10.01
CA ASP A 186 9.44 3.81 -8.65
C ASP A 186 8.15 4.63 -8.58
N ILE A 187 7.73 4.92 -7.35
CA ILE A 187 6.60 5.80 -7.05
C ILE A 187 7.04 7.25 -7.27
N VAL A 188 6.22 7.98 -8.01
CA VAL A 188 6.39 9.41 -8.28
C VAL A 188 5.17 10.14 -7.75
N ASP A 189 5.36 10.97 -6.74
CA ASP A 189 4.35 11.88 -6.23
C ASP A 189 4.44 13.22 -7.02
N THR A 190 5.24 14.17 -6.56
CA THR A 190 5.44 15.45 -7.23
C THR A 190 6.53 15.42 -8.32
N GLY A 191 7.33 14.36 -8.35
CA GLY A 191 8.51 14.25 -9.23
C GLY A 191 9.74 15.02 -8.76
N ARG A 192 9.69 15.72 -7.63
CA ARG A 192 10.80 16.52 -7.12
C ARG A 192 12.05 15.66 -6.86
N THR A 193 11.91 14.51 -6.21
CA THR A 193 13.03 13.61 -5.94
C THR A 193 13.72 13.14 -7.21
N LEU A 194 12.96 12.87 -8.27
CA LEU A 194 13.52 12.53 -9.58
C LEU A 194 14.33 13.70 -10.14
N ALA A 195 13.74 14.90 -10.17
CA ALA A 195 14.38 16.11 -10.70
C ALA A 195 15.66 16.47 -9.93
N ASP A 196 15.63 16.39 -8.59
CA ASP A 196 16.79 16.67 -7.73
C ASP A 196 17.95 15.68 -7.99
N ASN A 197 17.66 14.51 -8.59
CA ASN A 197 18.64 13.47 -8.98
C ASN A 197 18.88 13.42 -10.51
N GLY A 198 18.43 14.42 -11.27
CA GLY A 198 18.64 14.48 -12.71
C GLY A 198 17.90 13.43 -13.51
N LEU A 199 16.81 12.89 -12.96
CA LEU A 199 15.92 11.91 -13.60
C LEU A 199 14.62 12.57 -14.03
N VAL A 200 14.01 12.02 -15.07
CA VAL A 200 12.67 12.40 -15.55
C VAL A 200 11.79 11.16 -15.67
N ALA A 201 10.52 11.31 -15.30
CA ALA A 201 9.53 10.26 -15.55
C ALA A 201 9.24 10.21 -17.06
N VAL A 202 9.44 9.05 -17.66
CA VAL A 202 9.32 8.87 -19.12
C VAL A 202 8.06 8.10 -19.50
N GLU A 203 7.56 7.24 -18.61
CA GLU A 203 6.35 6.48 -18.87
C GLU A 203 5.63 6.19 -17.55
N GLU A 204 4.32 6.39 -17.54
CA GLU A 204 3.48 6.05 -16.40
C GLU A 204 3.01 4.59 -16.52
N ILE A 205 3.15 3.83 -15.43
CA ILE A 205 2.76 2.42 -15.37
C ILE A 205 1.33 2.29 -14.85
N MET A 206 1.03 2.99 -13.74
CA MET A 206 -0.29 2.97 -13.10
C MET A 206 -0.44 4.10 -12.08
N GLN A 207 -1.69 4.48 -11.81
CA GLN A 207 -2.05 5.31 -10.68
C GLN A 207 -2.10 4.47 -9.39
N VAL A 208 -1.72 5.10 -8.27
CA VAL A 208 -1.67 4.47 -6.95
C VAL A 208 -2.41 5.36 -5.96
N SER A 209 -3.25 4.75 -5.14
CA SER A 209 -3.95 5.39 -4.02
C SER A 209 -4.02 4.44 -2.82
N ALA A 210 -4.43 4.94 -1.68
CA ALA A 210 -4.66 4.13 -0.48
C ALA A 210 -5.89 3.23 -0.66
N ARG A 211 -5.79 1.99 -0.18
CA ARG A 211 -6.83 0.96 -0.24
C ARG A 211 -7.18 0.46 1.14
N LEU A 212 -8.47 0.29 1.39
CA LEU A 212 -8.95 -0.50 2.53
C LEU A 212 -8.96 -1.97 2.12
N ILE A 213 -8.32 -2.80 2.92
CA ILE A 213 -8.27 -4.25 2.72
C ILE A 213 -8.80 -4.98 3.95
N ALA A 214 -9.28 -6.21 3.75
CA ALA A 214 -9.78 -7.06 4.83
C ALA A 214 -9.20 -8.47 4.75
N ASN A 215 -9.03 -9.08 5.91
CA ASN A 215 -8.79 -10.51 6.01
C ASN A 215 -10.04 -11.27 5.56
N ARG A 216 -9.87 -12.29 4.71
CA ARG A 216 -10.99 -13.04 4.11
C ARG A 216 -11.85 -13.76 5.14
N ALA A 217 -11.24 -14.37 6.15
CA ALA A 217 -11.96 -15.06 7.21
C ALA A 217 -12.67 -14.06 8.13
N SER A 218 -11.99 -12.96 8.52
CA SER A 218 -12.59 -11.90 9.33
C SER A 218 -13.78 -11.25 8.64
N LEU A 219 -13.72 -11.05 7.32
CA LEU A 219 -14.82 -10.48 6.55
C LEU A 219 -16.12 -11.33 6.66
N GLN A 220 -16.00 -12.65 6.81
CA GLN A 220 -17.13 -13.54 7.01
C GLN A 220 -17.52 -13.65 8.49
N LEU A 221 -16.54 -13.91 9.36
CA LEU A 221 -16.79 -14.21 10.78
C LEU A 221 -17.13 -12.98 11.61
N ARG A 222 -16.65 -11.81 11.19
CA ARG A 222 -16.78 -10.52 11.89
C ARG A 222 -17.48 -9.46 11.03
N SER A 223 -18.28 -9.87 10.07
CA SER A 223 -19.00 -9.00 9.13
C SER A 223 -19.79 -7.88 9.84
N ALA A 224 -20.44 -8.20 10.96
CA ALA A 224 -21.21 -7.23 11.76
C ALA A 224 -20.34 -6.06 12.29
N ALA A 225 -19.05 -6.26 12.51
CA ALA A 225 -18.12 -5.21 12.93
C ALA A 225 -17.46 -4.51 11.71
N ILE A 226 -17.21 -5.24 10.62
CA ILE A 226 -16.47 -4.75 9.46
C ILE A 226 -17.36 -3.91 8.53
N TYR A 227 -18.58 -4.34 8.22
CA TYR A 227 -19.45 -3.64 7.27
C TYR A 227 -19.80 -2.20 7.67
N PRO A 228 -20.12 -1.86 8.94
CA PRO A 228 -20.36 -0.48 9.33
C PRO A 228 -19.13 0.43 9.07
N VAL A 229 -17.93 -0.05 9.37
CA VAL A 229 -16.68 0.69 9.12
C VAL A 229 -16.47 0.90 7.62
N THR A 230 -16.65 -0.15 6.81
CA THR A 230 -16.48 -0.08 5.36
C THR A 230 -17.50 0.87 4.72
N SER A 231 -18.78 0.79 5.12
CA SER A 231 -19.84 1.65 4.60
C SER A 231 -19.58 3.12 4.95
N ALA A 232 -19.26 3.41 6.22
CA ALA A 232 -19.00 4.76 6.68
C ALA A 232 -17.77 5.39 6.01
N LEU A 233 -16.68 4.62 5.80
CA LEU A 233 -15.52 5.08 5.05
C LEU A 233 -15.86 5.32 3.58
N GLY A 234 -16.63 4.45 2.94
CA GLY A 234 -17.07 4.63 1.55
C GLY A 234 -17.87 5.91 1.38
N GLU A 235 -18.84 6.18 2.25
CA GLU A 235 -19.63 7.43 2.25
C GLU A 235 -18.77 8.67 2.50
N HIS A 236 -17.76 8.56 3.38
CA HIS A 236 -16.83 9.65 3.64
C HIS A 236 -15.98 9.98 2.41
N CYS A 237 -15.42 8.97 1.74
CA CYS A 237 -14.62 9.15 0.52
C CYS A 237 -15.45 9.78 -0.61
N HIS A 238 -16.66 9.31 -0.87
CA HIS A 238 -17.55 9.90 -1.89
C HIS A 238 -17.85 11.37 -1.64
N ARG A 239 -18.07 11.77 -0.38
CA ARG A 239 -18.29 13.19 -0.04
C ARG A 239 -17.07 14.07 -0.31
N LEU A 240 -15.85 13.53 -0.13
CA LEU A 240 -14.62 14.26 -0.44
C LEU A 240 -14.43 14.43 -1.96
N ASP A 241 -14.69 13.38 -2.75
CA ASP A 241 -14.61 13.45 -4.21
C ASP A 241 -15.60 14.48 -4.79
N ASP A 242 -16.85 14.49 -4.31
CA ASP A 242 -17.88 15.46 -4.70
C ASP A 242 -17.51 16.91 -4.28
N ALA A 243 -16.79 17.08 -3.20
CA ALA A 243 -16.34 18.40 -2.75
C ALA A 243 -15.15 18.93 -3.57
N MET A 244 -14.29 18.06 -4.07
CA MET A 244 -13.14 18.41 -4.93
C MET A 244 -13.53 18.63 -6.40
N ALA A 245 -14.67 18.10 -6.84
CA ALA A 245 -15.20 18.25 -8.21
C ALA A 245 -15.97 19.56 -8.43
N LYS A 246 -16.23 20.35 -7.38
CA LYS A 246 -16.90 21.66 -7.39
C LYS A 246 -15.93 22.83 -7.30
#